data_84859c9df0d949d2a3dcead77eae8b1c
#
_entry.id   84859c9df0d949d2a3dcead77eae8b1c
#
_cell.length_a   1.000
_cell.length_b   1.000
_cell.length_c   1.000
_cell.angle_alpha   90.00
_cell.angle_beta   90.00
_cell.angle_gamma   90.00
#
_symmetry.space_group_name_H-M   'P 1'
#
loop_
_entity.id
_entity.type
_entity.pdbx_description
1 polymer ?
#
loop_
_entity_poly.entity_id
_entity_poly.type
_entity_poly.pdbx_seq_one_letter_code
_entity_poly.pdbx_strand_id
1 'polypeptide(L)'
;RETFNDKILKKKFIFEYCTTSKINVFRGFHFQTKNKQSKFVNVLKGKILDIVIDLRKKSRTFGKVFKIILSKKNALGLHIPAGFAHGYYSFEKENIIYYKLDNYYNPKYESGIIFNDRTLKIKWPSKNMIVSSKDQNLITINQFKKKIKYL
;
A
#
# COMPACT_ATOMS: atom_id res chain seq x y z
N ARG A 1 14.68 -18.05 -9.47
CA ARG A 1 14.51 -16.64 -9.80
C ARG A 1 14.64 -15.78 -8.54
N GLU A 2 15.54 -14.79 -8.57
CA GLU A 2 15.71 -13.83 -7.48
C GLU A 2 14.49 -12.91 -7.41
N THR A 3 13.84 -12.86 -6.25
CA THR A 3 12.66 -12.02 -6.04
C THR A 3 12.99 -10.72 -5.31
N PHE A 4 14.17 -10.66 -4.68
CA PHE A 4 14.61 -9.54 -3.90
C PHE A 4 16.14 -9.49 -3.79
N ASN A 5 16.71 -8.29 -3.89
CA ASN A 5 18.14 -8.05 -3.70
C ASN A 5 18.35 -6.77 -2.86
N ASP A 6 18.77 -6.94 -1.62
CA ASP A 6 18.99 -5.85 -0.66
C ASP A 6 20.16 -4.94 -1.05
N LYS A 7 21.15 -5.47 -1.77
CA LYS A 7 22.29 -4.68 -2.30
C LYS A 7 21.82 -3.61 -3.29
N ILE A 8 20.82 -3.92 -4.11
CA ILE A 8 20.23 -2.97 -5.06
C ILE A 8 19.50 -1.86 -4.32
N LEU A 9 18.67 -2.21 -3.32
CA LEU A 9 17.88 -1.25 -2.57
C LEU A 9 18.68 -0.51 -1.49
N LYS A 10 19.90 -0.98 -1.14
CA LYS A 10 20.75 -0.43 -0.09
C LYS A 10 20.00 -0.23 1.23
N LYS A 11 19.10 -1.17 1.58
CA LYS A 11 18.19 -1.06 2.70
C LYS A 11 18.03 -2.39 3.42
N LYS A 12 18.13 -2.36 4.76
CA LYS A 12 17.89 -3.54 5.59
C LYS A 12 16.39 -3.66 5.87
N PHE A 13 15.81 -4.81 5.56
CA PHE A 13 14.45 -5.18 5.93
C PHE A 13 14.52 -6.13 7.12
N ILE A 14 13.71 -5.86 8.14
CA ILE A 14 13.78 -6.54 9.45
C ILE A 14 12.51 -7.28 9.82
N PHE A 15 11.43 -7.10 9.05
CA PHE A 15 10.14 -7.72 9.30
C PHE A 15 9.53 -8.20 7.99
N GLU A 16 8.96 -9.40 8.00
CA GLU A 16 8.39 -10.04 6.82
C GLU A 16 7.06 -10.70 7.17
N TYR A 17 6.12 -10.70 6.24
CA TYR A 17 4.87 -11.45 6.36
C TYR A 17 4.20 -11.68 5.01
N CYS A 18 3.24 -12.61 4.97
CA CYS A 18 2.33 -12.81 3.85
C CYS A 18 0.90 -12.45 4.24
N THR A 19 0.13 -12.01 3.27
CA THR A 19 -1.32 -11.89 3.37
C THR A 19 -1.99 -12.69 2.28
N THR A 20 -3.17 -13.24 2.59
CA THR A 20 -4.04 -13.90 1.60
C THR A 20 -5.29 -13.06 1.38
N SER A 21 -5.69 -12.91 0.12
CA SER A 21 -6.92 -12.20 -0.25
C SER A 21 -7.70 -12.95 -1.32
N LYS A 22 -9.01 -12.93 -1.19
CA LYS A 22 -9.94 -13.42 -2.21
C LYS A 22 -10.11 -12.39 -3.34
N ILE A 23 -10.78 -12.78 -4.40
CA ILE A 23 -11.16 -11.89 -5.50
C ILE A 23 -11.97 -10.69 -4.97
N ASN A 24 -11.82 -9.54 -5.63
CA ASN A 24 -12.51 -8.27 -5.33
C ASN A 24 -12.20 -7.66 -3.95
N VAL A 25 -11.25 -8.20 -3.20
CA VAL A 25 -10.83 -7.59 -1.93
C VAL A 25 -9.95 -6.39 -2.20
N PHE A 26 -10.27 -5.27 -1.56
CA PHE A 26 -9.39 -4.12 -1.40
C PHE A 26 -8.89 -4.05 0.04
N ARG A 27 -7.60 -3.74 0.23
CA ARG A 27 -6.97 -3.43 1.52
C ARG A 27 -6.14 -2.17 1.40
N GLY A 28 -6.38 -1.19 2.25
CA GLY A 28 -5.63 0.07 2.24
C GLY A 28 -6.50 1.32 2.41
N PHE A 29 -5.95 2.50 2.22
CA PHE A 29 -4.52 2.76 2.02
C PHE A 29 -3.86 2.99 3.37
N HIS A 30 -2.93 2.16 3.77
CA HIS A 30 -2.33 2.19 5.11
C HIS A 30 -0.92 2.80 5.11
N PHE A 31 -0.62 3.52 6.18
CA PHE A 31 0.73 4.02 6.49
C PHE A 31 0.90 4.16 8.00
N GLN A 32 2.14 4.33 8.48
CA GLN A 32 2.42 4.69 9.87
C GLN A 32 2.82 6.16 9.99
N THR A 33 2.24 6.87 10.99
CA THR A 33 2.52 8.28 11.28
C THR A 33 3.88 8.46 11.97
N LYS A 34 4.26 7.50 12.82
CA LYS A 34 5.60 7.37 13.44
C LYS A 34 6.18 6.02 13.05
N ASN A 35 7.49 5.85 13.22
CA ASN A 35 8.20 4.63 12.79
C ASN A 35 7.82 4.24 11.35
N LYS A 36 7.88 5.23 10.47
CA LYS A 36 7.44 5.08 9.09
C LYS A 36 8.14 3.91 8.42
N GLN A 37 7.38 3.10 7.68
CA GLN A 37 7.88 1.90 7.04
C GLN A 37 8.10 2.12 5.56
N SER A 38 9.25 1.70 5.07
CA SER A 38 9.45 1.37 3.67
C SER A 38 9.05 -0.09 3.46
N LYS A 39 8.46 -0.41 2.33
CA LYS A 39 7.93 -1.74 2.04
C LYS A 39 8.49 -2.24 0.71
N PHE A 40 8.78 -3.53 0.65
CA PHE A 40 8.91 -4.25 -0.60
C PHE A 40 7.74 -5.21 -0.73
N VAL A 41 7.04 -5.18 -1.87
CA VAL A 41 5.84 -5.97 -2.13
C VAL A 41 6.07 -6.86 -3.33
N ASN A 42 5.71 -8.14 -3.22
CA ASN A 42 5.73 -9.11 -4.30
C ASN A 42 4.50 -10.02 -4.24
N VAL A 43 4.08 -10.58 -5.38
CA VAL A 43 2.93 -11.49 -5.47
C VAL A 43 3.42 -12.91 -5.73
N LEU A 44 3.26 -13.78 -4.74
CA LEU A 44 3.66 -15.18 -4.81
C LEU A 44 2.61 -16.04 -5.55
N LYS A 45 1.33 -15.66 -5.43
CA LYS A 45 0.20 -16.29 -6.15
C LYS A 45 -0.83 -15.24 -6.51
N GLY A 46 -1.45 -15.36 -7.67
CA GLY A 46 -2.51 -14.50 -8.13
C GLY A 46 -2.02 -13.21 -8.81
N LYS A 47 -2.86 -12.16 -8.72
CA LYS A 47 -2.69 -10.88 -9.40
C LYS A 47 -3.37 -9.77 -8.61
N ILE A 48 -2.68 -8.64 -8.43
CA ILE A 48 -3.22 -7.47 -7.76
C ILE A 48 -2.99 -6.20 -8.58
N LEU A 49 -3.86 -5.20 -8.39
CA LEU A 49 -3.56 -3.80 -8.69
C LEU A 49 -2.98 -3.19 -7.42
N ASP A 50 -1.69 -2.96 -7.41
CA ASP A 50 -0.99 -2.29 -6.31
C ASP A 50 -1.05 -0.77 -6.51
N ILE A 51 -1.34 -0.03 -5.44
CA ILE A 51 -1.61 1.40 -5.49
C ILE A 51 -0.90 2.09 -4.33
N VAL A 52 -0.14 3.13 -4.64
CA VAL A 52 0.53 3.97 -3.65
C VAL A 52 0.18 5.43 -3.81
N ILE A 53 0.09 6.16 -2.70
CA ILE A 53 -0.20 7.59 -2.65
C ILE A 53 0.96 8.29 -1.94
N ASP A 54 1.56 9.28 -2.57
CA ASP A 54 2.62 10.06 -1.94
C ASP A 54 2.04 10.99 -0.86
N LEU A 55 2.40 10.75 0.40
CA LEU A 55 1.98 11.56 1.55
C LEU A 55 3.11 12.42 2.14
N ARG A 56 4.26 12.50 1.49
CA ARG A 56 5.40 13.27 1.96
C ARG A 56 5.17 14.78 1.76
N LYS A 57 5.05 15.52 2.86
CA LYS A 57 4.64 16.94 2.90
C LYS A 57 5.39 17.85 1.92
N LYS A 58 6.72 17.66 1.78
CA LYS A 58 7.59 18.50 0.91
C LYS A 58 7.77 17.91 -0.49
N SER A 59 7.10 16.83 -0.84
CA SER A 59 7.24 16.20 -2.15
C SER A 59 6.49 16.97 -3.24
N ARG A 60 7.11 17.13 -4.39
CA ARG A 60 6.46 17.68 -5.60
C ARG A 60 5.32 16.78 -6.10
N THR A 61 5.31 15.53 -5.68
CA THR A 61 4.28 14.53 -6.02
C THR A 61 3.30 14.25 -4.88
N PHE A 62 3.23 15.13 -3.85
CA PHE A 62 2.28 14.97 -2.76
C PHE A 62 0.84 14.79 -3.30
N GLY A 63 0.15 13.74 -2.82
CA GLY A 63 -1.21 13.39 -3.24
C GLY A 63 -1.30 12.71 -4.61
N LYS A 64 -0.20 12.53 -5.34
CA LYS A 64 -0.20 11.76 -6.59
C LYS A 64 -0.34 10.27 -6.29
N VAL A 65 -1.07 9.60 -7.18
CA VAL A 65 -1.33 8.16 -7.15
C VAL A 65 -0.49 7.48 -8.20
N PHE A 66 0.25 6.44 -7.82
CA PHE A 66 0.91 5.52 -8.72
C PHE A 66 0.21 4.15 -8.64
N LYS A 67 0.05 3.48 -9.77
CA LYS A 67 -0.60 2.17 -9.89
C LYS A 67 0.20 1.24 -10.76
N ILE A 68 0.31 -0.03 -10.33
CA ILE A 68 0.99 -1.09 -11.08
C ILE A 68 0.30 -2.43 -10.88
N ILE A 69 0.29 -3.26 -11.90
CA ILE A 69 -0.12 -4.66 -11.77
C ILE A 69 1.08 -5.48 -11.29
N LEU A 70 0.91 -6.15 -10.15
CA LEU A 70 1.83 -7.16 -9.67
C LEU A 70 1.16 -8.53 -9.75
N SER A 71 1.90 -9.54 -10.19
CA SER A 71 1.38 -10.90 -10.32
C SER A 71 2.48 -11.95 -10.28
N LYS A 72 2.13 -13.19 -9.95
CA LYS A 72 3.04 -14.33 -10.11
C LYS A 72 3.58 -14.41 -11.54
N LYS A 73 2.75 -14.08 -12.55
CA LYS A 73 3.12 -14.18 -13.98
C LYS A 73 4.19 -13.16 -14.37
N ASN A 74 4.02 -11.86 -14.02
CA ASN A 74 5.01 -10.83 -14.37
C ASN A 74 6.19 -10.79 -13.41
N ALA A 75 6.01 -11.34 -12.20
CA ALA A 75 7.01 -11.49 -11.15
C ALA A 75 7.76 -10.19 -10.81
N LEU A 76 7.07 -9.07 -10.95
CA LEU A 76 7.57 -7.77 -10.52
C LEU A 76 7.48 -7.64 -9.00
N GLY A 77 8.42 -6.94 -8.42
CA GLY A 77 8.36 -6.45 -7.05
C GLY A 77 8.31 -4.93 -7.03
N LEU A 78 7.61 -4.36 -6.05
CA LEU A 78 7.51 -2.91 -5.87
C LEU A 78 8.18 -2.50 -4.57
N HIS A 79 9.18 -1.60 -4.66
CA HIS A 79 9.71 -0.91 -3.49
C HIS A 79 8.93 0.38 -3.27
N ILE A 80 8.34 0.51 -2.08
CA ILE A 80 7.56 1.67 -1.64
C ILE A 80 8.34 2.37 -0.53
N PRO A 81 8.91 3.57 -0.76
CA PRO A 81 9.61 4.31 0.27
C PRO A 81 8.71 4.70 1.46
N ALA A 82 9.31 4.98 2.62
CA ALA A 82 8.58 5.52 3.75
C ALA A 82 7.89 6.85 3.39
N GLY A 83 6.68 7.07 3.93
CA GLY A 83 5.89 8.26 3.68
C GLY A 83 4.88 8.14 2.54
N PHE A 84 4.72 6.93 1.99
CA PHE A 84 3.62 6.61 1.09
C PHE A 84 2.52 5.86 1.83
N ALA A 85 1.25 6.12 1.49
CA ALA A 85 0.15 5.21 1.81
C ALA A 85 0.06 4.13 0.74
N HIS A 86 -0.24 2.91 1.16
CA HIS A 86 -0.23 1.73 0.31
C HIS A 86 -1.51 0.92 0.44
N GLY A 87 -2.00 0.43 -0.68
CA GLY A 87 -3.14 -0.48 -0.74
C GLY A 87 -3.12 -1.29 -2.03
N TYR A 88 -3.94 -2.34 -2.08
CA TYR A 88 -4.08 -3.16 -3.27
C TYR A 88 -5.51 -3.67 -3.46
N TYR A 89 -5.85 -3.95 -4.71
CA TYR A 89 -7.07 -4.64 -5.12
C TYR A 89 -6.69 -5.98 -5.76
N SER A 90 -7.41 -7.07 -5.41
CA SER A 90 -7.10 -8.44 -5.84
C SER A 90 -8.04 -8.94 -6.94
N PHE A 91 -7.45 -9.55 -7.99
CA PHE A 91 -8.18 -9.99 -9.19
C PHE A 91 -8.51 -11.47 -9.24
N GLU A 92 -7.79 -12.31 -8.48
CA GLU A 92 -7.89 -13.76 -8.57
C GLU A 92 -8.67 -14.34 -7.37
N LYS A 93 -9.15 -15.57 -7.49
CA LYS A 93 -9.84 -16.28 -6.38
C LYS A 93 -8.96 -16.39 -5.15
N GLU A 94 -7.66 -16.52 -5.35
CA GLU A 94 -6.65 -16.56 -4.28
C GLU A 94 -5.42 -15.75 -4.69
N ASN A 95 -5.04 -14.82 -3.82
CA ASN A 95 -3.86 -13.98 -3.99
C ASN A 95 -3.01 -14.05 -2.72
N ILE A 96 -1.73 -14.36 -2.87
CA ILE A 96 -0.75 -14.38 -1.78
C ILE A 96 0.25 -13.26 -2.04
N ILE A 97 0.25 -12.27 -1.16
CA ILE A 97 1.09 -11.09 -1.24
C ILE A 97 2.14 -11.16 -0.14
N TYR A 98 3.40 -11.04 -0.52
CA TYR A 98 4.54 -11.06 0.37
C TYR A 98 5.11 -9.68 0.57
N TYR A 99 5.44 -9.37 1.81
CA TYR A 99 5.96 -8.08 2.24
C TYR A 99 7.28 -8.23 2.98
N LYS A 100 8.21 -7.32 2.69
CA LYS A 100 9.35 -6.99 3.55
C LYS A 100 9.24 -5.55 4.01
N LEU A 101 9.56 -5.28 5.28
CA LEU A 101 9.48 -3.95 5.88
C LEU A 101 10.77 -3.62 6.63
N ASP A 102 11.17 -2.36 6.58
CA ASP A 102 12.36 -1.86 7.27
C ASP A 102 12.09 -1.40 8.70
N ASN A 103 10.85 -1.52 9.17
CA ASN A 103 10.48 -1.20 10.55
C ASN A 103 9.31 -2.09 11.00
N TYR A 104 9.14 -2.25 12.33
CA TYR A 104 8.04 -3.03 12.90
C TYR A 104 6.70 -2.30 12.79
N TYR A 105 5.64 -3.10 12.64
CA TYR A 105 4.27 -2.60 12.70
C TYR A 105 3.90 -2.20 14.14
N ASN A 106 3.28 -1.02 14.28
CA ASN A 106 2.72 -0.58 15.53
C ASN A 106 1.30 -0.02 15.30
N PRO A 107 0.26 -0.70 15.79
CA PRO A 107 -1.13 -0.29 15.58
C PRO A 107 -1.45 1.10 16.11
N LYS A 108 -0.74 1.59 17.13
CA LYS A 108 -0.93 2.95 17.68
C LYS A 108 -0.54 4.05 16.68
N TYR A 109 0.31 3.74 15.72
CA TYR A 109 0.78 4.70 14.71
C TYR A 109 0.16 4.46 13.34
N GLU A 110 -0.68 3.43 13.22
CA GLU A 110 -1.36 3.15 11.96
C GLU A 110 -2.40 4.21 11.65
N SER A 111 -2.43 4.62 10.41
CA SER A 111 -3.43 5.52 9.84
C SER A 111 -3.65 5.15 8.38
N GLY A 112 -4.60 5.81 7.72
CA GLY A 112 -4.85 5.51 6.30
C GLY A 112 -5.64 6.59 5.59
N ILE A 113 -5.69 6.46 4.27
CA ILE A 113 -6.52 7.27 3.38
C ILE A 113 -7.66 6.40 2.85
N ILE A 114 -8.87 6.92 2.88
CA ILE A 114 -10.06 6.19 2.43
C ILE A 114 -9.98 5.88 0.93
N PHE A 115 -10.39 4.67 0.54
CA PHE A 115 -10.24 4.16 -0.83
C PHE A 115 -11.06 4.93 -1.87
N ASN A 116 -12.21 5.49 -1.49
CA ASN A 116 -13.14 6.20 -2.36
C ASN A 116 -13.00 7.73 -2.31
N ASP A 117 -11.85 8.24 -1.84
CA ASP A 117 -11.57 9.67 -1.84
C ASP A 117 -11.63 10.22 -3.28
N ARG A 118 -12.62 11.08 -3.54
CA ARG A 118 -12.87 11.66 -4.86
C ARG A 118 -11.71 12.52 -5.37
N THR A 119 -10.92 13.09 -4.48
CA THR A 119 -9.75 13.91 -4.81
C THR A 119 -8.66 13.09 -5.52
N LEU A 120 -8.54 11.80 -5.18
CA LEU A 120 -7.53 10.89 -5.73
C LEU A 120 -7.87 10.39 -7.13
N LYS A 121 -9.14 10.51 -7.56
CA LYS A 121 -9.63 10.12 -8.89
C LYS A 121 -9.25 8.69 -9.30
N ILE A 122 -9.26 7.76 -8.36
CA ILE A 122 -8.91 6.36 -8.60
C ILE A 122 -10.06 5.67 -9.36
N LYS A 123 -9.78 5.18 -10.56
CA LYS A 123 -10.71 4.31 -11.30
C LYS A 123 -10.51 2.88 -10.81
N TRP A 124 -11.52 2.32 -10.19
CA TRP A 124 -11.51 0.98 -9.64
C TRP A 124 -11.89 -0.07 -10.69
N PRO A 125 -11.30 -1.29 -10.63
CA PRO A 125 -11.61 -2.36 -11.57
C PRO A 125 -13.03 -2.92 -11.42
N SER A 126 -13.63 -2.79 -10.24
CA SER A 126 -14.97 -3.31 -9.93
C SER A 126 -15.74 -2.33 -9.05
N LYS A 127 -17.07 -2.32 -9.20
CA LYS A 127 -18.00 -1.63 -8.28
C LYS A 127 -18.29 -2.47 -7.01
N ASN A 128 -18.12 -3.79 -7.11
CA ASN A 128 -18.43 -4.76 -6.04
C ASN A 128 -17.17 -5.14 -5.26
N MET A 129 -16.46 -4.14 -4.72
CA MET A 129 -15.28 -4.37 -3.91
C MET A 129 -15.65 -4.79 -2.49
N ILE A 130 -14.88 -5.74 -1.95
CA ILE A 130 -14.95 -6.15 -0.55
C ILE A 130 -13.92 -5.33 0.22
N VAL A 131 -14.40 -4.45 1.09
CA VAL A 131 -13.57 -3.53 1.88
C VAL A 131 -13.91 -3.72 3.36
N SER A 132 -12.89 -3.82 4.22
CA SER A 132 -13.11 -3.97 5.67
C SER A 132 -13.78 -2.73 6.27
N SER A 133 -14.54 -2.89 7.37
CA SER A 133 -15.11 -1.75 8.10
C SER A 133 -14.06 -0.75 8.53
N LYS A 134 -12.87 -1.21 8.92
CA LYS A 134 -11.74 -0.35 9.24
C LYS A 134 -11.34 0.53 8.05
N ASP A 135 -11.22 -0.03 6.87
CA ASP A 135 -10.76 0.69 5.67
C ASP A 135 -11.84 1.62 5.09
N GLN A 136 -13.11 1.33 5.38
CA GLN A 136 -14.24 2.22 5.04
C GLN A 136 -14.31 3.48 5.90
N ASN A 137 -13.70 3.46 7.09
CA ASN A 137 -13.72 4.57 8.06
C ASN A 137 -12.41 5.36 8.13
N LEU A 138 -11.54 5.23 7.13
CA LEU A 138 -10.32 6.00 7.03
C LEU A 138 -10.59 7.45 6.62
N ILE A 139 -9.60 8.34 6.83
CA ILE A 139 -9.73 9.76 6.53
C ILE A 139 -9.48 10.08 5.06
N THR A 140 -10.02 11.20 4.58
CA THR A 140 -9.70 11.72 3.24
C THR A 140 -8.31 12.36 3.21
N ILE A 141 -7.73 12.50 2.00
CA ILE A 141 -6.44 13.20 1.82
C ILE A 141 -6.53 14.67 2.27
N ASN A 142 -7.69 15.30 2.11
CA ASN A 142 -7.89 16.68 2.57
C ASN A 142 -7.92 16.79 4.10
N GLN A 143 -8.53 15.82 4.80
CA GLN A 143 -8.47 15.74 6.26
C GLN A 143 -7.03 15.45 6.72
N PHE A 144 -6.32 14.56 6.02
CA PHE A 144 -4.90 14.30 6.29
C PHE A 144 -4.05 15.57 6.13
N LYS A 145 -4.23 16.35 5.06
CA LYS A 145 -3.52 17.63 4.86
C LYS A 145 -3.68 18.60 6.05
N LYS A 146 -4.88 18.68 6.59
CA LYS A 146 -5.15 19.53 7.77
C LYS A 146 -4.41 19.04 9.01
N LYS A 147 -4.38 17.70 9.23
CA LYS A 147 -3.67 17.09 10.37
C LYS A 147 -2.14 17.24 10.28
N ILE A 148 -1.55 17.22 9.07
CA ILE A 148 -0.09 17.39 8.88
C ILE A 148 0.41 18.75 9.38
N LYS A 149 -0.43 19.78 9.49
CA LYS A 149 -0.02 21.07 10.07
C LYS A 149 0.42 20.94 11.53
N TYR A 150 0.04 19.83 12.19
CA TYR A 150 0.28 19.55 13.61
C TYR A 150 1.18 18.30 13.85
N LEU A 151 1.72 17.67 12.79
CA LEU A 151 2.66 16.55 12.81
C LEU A 151 4.00 17.00 12.19
#